data_ba5565200767f311233c158d6565f119
#
_entry.id   ba5565200767f311233c158d6565f119
#
_cell.length_a   1.000
_cell.length_b   1.000
_cell.length_c   1.000
_cell.angle_alpha   90.00
_cell.angle_beta   90.00
_cell.angle_gamma   90.00
#
_symmetry.space_group_name_H-M   'P 1'
#
loop_
_entity.id
_entity.type
_entity.pdbx_description
1 polymer ?
#
loop_
_entity_poly.entity_id
_entity_poly.type
_entity_poly.pdbx_seq_one_letter_code
_entity_poly.pdbx_strand_id
1 'polypeptide(L)'
;DATLMPKIKSTWSSWNYLLSGDPNKPVTLTYNMNILQSLEAKPDFLVTLNGVDEINPSKIIKKVEYTHPLFTVDGIHAQKKKNQINGHNNTYYCGAYWGNGFHEDGVNSALDVCKAFGVSL
;
A
#
# COMPACT_ATOMS: atom_id res chain seq x y z
N ASP A 1 3.74 15.79 -11.31
CA ASP A 1 3.34 15.57 -12.70
C ASP A 1 1.95 14.93 -12.73
N ALA A 2 0.99 15.56 -13.42
CA ALA A 2 -0.40 15.11 -13.45
C ALA A 2 -0.73 14.23 -14.68
N THR A 3 0.29 13.74 -15.38
CA THR A 3 0.10 12.94 -16.62
C THR A 3 -0.77 11.69 -16.37
N LEU A 4 -0.63 11.08 -15.19
CA LEU A 4 -1.38 9.88 -14.79
C LEU A 4 -2.69 10.16 -14.05
N MET A 5 -3.05 11.45 -13.93
CA MET A 5 -4.33 11.86 -13.35
C MET A 5 -5.44 11.92 -14.42
N PRO A 6 -6.72 11.86 -14.04
CA PRO A 6 -7.81 12.08 -14.97
C PRO A 6 -7.67 13.40 -15.73
N LYS A 7 -8.00 13.40 -17.02
CA LYS A 7 -7.88 14.60 -17.88
C LYS A 7 -8.73 15.78 -17.39
N ILE A 8 -9.86 15.49 -16.78
CA ILE A 8 -10.78 16.50 -16.24
C ILE A 8 -10.45 16.72 -14.78
N LYS A 9 -9.92 17.90 -14.44
CA LYS A 9 -9.45 18.20 -13.07
C LYS A 9 -10.54 18.09 -12.00
N SER A 10 -11.80 18.40 -12.33
CA SER A 10 -12.93 18.29 -11.41
C SER A 10 -13.30 16.85 -11.04
N THR A 11 -12.76 15.85 -11.73
CA THR A 11 -12.96 14.43 -11.40
C THR A 11 -11.83 13.85 -10.55
N TRP A 12 -10.84 14.66 -10.19
CA TRP A 12 -9.77 14.21 -9.32
C TRP A 12 -10.30 13.85 -7.94
N SER A 13 -9.88 12.70 -7.44
CA SER A 13 -10.16 12.28 -6.08
C SER A 13 -8.85 12.00 -5.34
N SER A 14 -8.96 11.65 -4.05
CA SER A 14 -7.80 11.26 -3.25
C SER A 14 -7.06 10.07 -3.87
N TRP A 15 -7.79 9.14 -4.50
CA TRP A 15 -7.30 7.92 -5.13
C TRP A 15 -7.78 7.87 -6.57
N ASN A 16 -6.85 7.78 -7.49
CA ASN A 16 -7.15 7.78 -8.92
C ASN A 16 -6.55 6.55 -9.58
N TYR A 17 -7.41 5.68 -10.12
CA TYR A 17 -7.01 4.47 -10.83
C TYR A 17 -6.87 4.75 -12.32
N LEU A 18 -5.76 4.31 -12.90
CA LEU A 18 -5.57 4.26 -14.34
C LEU A 18 -5.55 2.80 -14.80
N LEU A 19 -6.51 2.43 -15.64
CA LEU A 19 -6.58 1.12 -16.27
C LEU A 19 -5.81 1.17 -17.58
N SER A 20 -4.78 0.35 -17.72
CA SER A 20 -3.96 0.26 -18.94
C SER A 20 -4.67 -0.46 -20.09
N GLY A 21 -5.77 -1.16 -19.81
CA GLY A 21 -6.42 -2.07 -20.77
C GLY A 21 -5.69 -3.42 -20.95
N ASP A 22 -4.51 -3.59 -20.41
CA ASP A 22 -3.76 -4.85 -20.43
C ASP A 22 -3.91 -5.54 -19.06
N PRO A 23 -4.58 -6.71 -19.01
CA PRO A 23 -4.82 -7.42 -17.75
C PRO A 23 -3.54 -7.95 -17.07
N ASN A 24 -2.42 -8.00 -17.79
CA ASN A 24 -1.14 -8.45 -17.26
C ASN A 24 -0.30 -7.32 -16.66
N LYS A 25 -0.68 -6.07 -16.91
CA LYS A 25 0.01 -4.92 -16.30
C LYS A 25 -0.53 -4.63 -14.90
N PRO A 26 0.34 -4.33 -13.94
CA PRO A 26 -0.09 -3.83 -12.65
C PRO A 26 -0.94 -2.58 -12.81
N VAL A 27 -1.96 -2.44 -11.98
CA VAL A 27 -2.80 -1.24 -11.96
C VAL A 27 -1.94 -0.05 -11.52
N THR A 28 -2.04 1.06 -12.23
CA THR A 28 -1.44 2.32 -11.81
C THR A 28 -2.42 3.05 -10.89
N LEU A 29 -1.97 3.37 -9.70
CA LEU A 29 -2.75 4.12 -8.71
C LEU A 29 -2.01 5.39 -8.33
N THR A 30 -2.68 6.53 -8.45
CA THR A 30 -2.15 7.83 -8.03
C THR A 30 -2.95 8.41 -6.88
N TYR A 31 -2.30 8.63 -5.75
CA TYR A 31 -2.83 9.38 -4.61
C TYR A 31 -2.60 10.87 -4.82
N ASN A 32 -3.64 11.69 -4.74
CA ASN A 32 -3.49 13.13 -4.61
C ASN A 32 -3.42 13.46 -3.12
N MET A 33 -2.22 13.79 -2.64
CA MET A 33 -1.98 14.04 -1.23
C MET A 33 -2.63 15.33 -0.75
N ASN A 34 -2.78 16.33 -1.64
CA ASN A 34 -3.45 17.58 -1.27
C ASN A 34 -4.91 17.32 -0.93
N ILE A 35 -5.61 16.48 -1.70
CA ILE A 35 -6.99 16.08 -1.42
C ILE A 35 -7.04 15.15 -0.21
N LEU A 36 -6.17 14.13 -0.18
CA LEU A 36 -6.19 13.09 0.85
C LEU A 36 -5.94 13.65 2.26
N GLN A 37 -5.05 14.63 2.37
CA GLN A 37 -4.62 15.20 3.65
C GLN A 37 -5.09 16.65 3.86
N SER A 38 -5.95 17.17 2.97
CA SER A 38 -6.43 18.56 3.00
C SER A 38 -5.29 19.58 3.06
N LEU A 39 -4.25 19.38 2.22
CA LEU A 39 -3.09 20.25 2.21
C LEU A 39 -3.38 21.55 1.47
N GLU A 40 -3.16 22.70 2.12
CA GLU A 40 -3.20 24.02 1.49
C GLU A 40 -1.85 24.33 0.82
N ALA A 41 -1.51 23.56 -0.21
CA ALA A 41 -0.23 23.67 -0.89
C ALA A 41 -0.38 23.78 -2.40
N LYS A 42 0.54 24.51 -3.01
CA LYS A 42 0.81 24.54 -4.46
C LYS A 42 2.28 24.15 -4.66
N PRO A 43 2.61 23.18 -5.50
CA PRO A 43 1.78 22.37 -6.43
C PRO A 43 1.04 21.21 -5.77
N ASP A 44 0.30 20.43 -6.58
CA ASP A 44 -0.27 19.14 -6.16
C ASP A 44 0.86 18.11 -5.94
N PHE A 45 0.87 17.49 -4.77
CA PHE A 45 1.77 16.38 -4.43
C PHE A 45 1.10 15.05 -4.76
N LEU A 46 1.70 14.29 -5.64
CA LEU A 46 1.15 13.03 -6.15
C LEU A 46 2.08 11.87 -5.78
N VAL A 47 1.52 10.79 -5.27
CA VAL A 47 2.23 9.53 -5.01
C VAL A 47 1.66 8.47 -5.95
N THR A 48 2.48 7.99 -6.88
CA THR A 48 2.05 7.05 -7.90
C THR A 48 2.72 5.69 -7.74
N LEU A 49 1.92 4.64 -7.78
CA LEU A 49 2.36 3.25 -7.79
C LEU A 49 2.29 2.71 -9.23
N ASN A 50 3.32 1.97 -9.63
CA ASN A 50 3.40 1.23 -10.90
C ASN A 50 3.25 2.09 -12.17
N GLY A 51 3.78 3.31 -12.17
CA GLY A 51 3.65 4.19 -13.34
C GLY A 51 4.85 5.10 -13.56
N VAL A 52 6.01 4.77 -12.98
CA VAL A 52 7.18 5.66 -12.98
C VAL A 52 7.69 6.01 -14.38
N ASP A 53 7.57 5.09 -15.33
CA ASP A 53 8.10 5.25 -16.69
C ASP A 53 7.28 6.26 -17.53
N GLU A 54 6.06 6.56 -17.10
CA GLU A 54 5.16 7.52 -17.75
C GLU A 54 5.25 8.93 -17.14
N ILE A 55 6.03 9.09 -16.06
CA ILE A 55 6.19 10.37 -15.36
C ILE A 55 7.45 11.08 -15.87
N ASN A 56 7.34 12.38 -16.13
CA ASN A 56 8.50 13.18 -16.49
C ASN A 56 9.56 13.11 -15.37
N PRO A 57 10.79 12.63 -15.66
CA PRO A 57 11.83 12.46 -14.65
C PRO A 57 12.16 13.73 -13.86
N SER A 58 12.05 14.90 -14.48
CA SER A 58 12.29 16.19 -13.81
C SER A 58 11.23 16.56 -12.77
N LYS A 59 10.10 15.85 -12.75
CA LYS A 59 8.99 16.04 -11.81
C LYS A 59 8.99 15.01 -10.68
N ILE A 60 9.91 14.04 -10.71
CA ILE A 60 10.02 13.02 -9.68
C ILE A 60 10.82 13.60 -8.51
N ILE A 61 10.17 13.75 -7.36
CA ILE A 61 10.81 14.20 -6.13
C ILE A 61 11.61 13.04 -5.51
N LYS A 62 11.01 11.84 -5.50
CA LYS A 62 11.63 10.63 -4.95
C LYS A 62 11.02 9.39 -5.58
N LYS A 63 11.88 8.42 -5.89
CA LYS A 63 11.48 7.05 -6.24
C LYS A 63 11.81 6.14 -5.06
N VAL A 64 10.84 5.30 -4.68
CA VAL A 64 11.00 4.30 -3.62
C VAL A 64 10.53 2.97 -4.16
N GLU A 65 11.28 1.92 -3.89
CA GLU A 65 10.95 0.56 -4.27
C GLU A 65 10.42 -0.17 -3.04
N TYR A 66 9.14 -0.56 -3.09
CA TYR A 66 8.47 -1.30 -2.03
C TYR A 66 7.91 -2.60 -2.58
N THR A 67 7.97 -3.64 -1.77
CA THR A 67 7.21 -4.88 -2.00
C THR A 67 5.86 -4.73 -1.30
N HIS A 68 4.78 -4.94 -2.05
CA HIS A 68 3.42 -4.90 -1.50
C HIS A 68 2.79 -6.29 -1.58
N PRO A 69 2.20 -6.82 -0.49
CA PRO A 69 1.49 -8.08 -0.52
C PRO A 69 0.31 -8.02 -1.50
N LEU A 70 0.19 -9.04 -2.35
CA LEU A 70 -0.98 -9.22 -3.18
C LEU A 70 -2.02 -10.06 -2.42
N PHE A 71 -3.23 -9.52 -2.28
CA PHE A 71 -4.34 -10.25 -1.69
C PHE A 71 -4.97 -11.15 -2.74
N THR A 72 -4.50 -12.38 -2.78
CA THR A 72 -5.08 -13.46 -3.59
C THR A 72 -5.96 -14.36 -2.72
N VAL A 73 -6.79 -15.20 -3.33
CA VAL A 73 -7.59 -16.20 -2.60
C VAL A 73 -6.70 -17.12 -1.75
N ASP A 74 -5.58 -17.56 -2.32
CA ASP A 74 -4.60 -18.39 -1.59
C ASP A 74 -3.93 -17.62 -0.46
N GLY A 75 -3.63 -16.32 -0.66
CA GLY A 75 -3.10 -15.45 0.38
C GLY A 75 -4.03 -15.32 1.58
N ILE A 76 -5.34 -15.14 1.33
CA ILE A 76 -6.36 -15.08 2.40
C ILE A 76 -6.48 -16.42 3.13
N HIS A 77 -6.37 -17.54 2.41
CA HIS A 77 -6.34 -18.86 3.05
C HIS A 77 -5.04 -19.06 3.87
N ALA A 78 -3.91 -18.53 3.40
CA ALA A 78 -2.66 -18.58 4.13
C ALA A 78 -2.68 -17.76 5.44
N GLN A 79 -3.39 -16.63 5.49
CA GLN A 79 -3.57 -15.84 6.72
C GLN A 79 -4.12 -16.69 7.88
N LYS A 80 -5.05 -17.61 7.59
CA LYS A 80 -5.65 -18.51 8.58
C LYS A 80 -4.64 -19.50 9.19
N LYS A 81 -3.48 -19.66 8.56
CA LYS A 81 -2.40 -20.55 9.02
C LYS A 81 -1.35 -19.84 9.86
N LYS A 82 -1.54 -18.56 10.24
CA LYS A 82 -0.63 -17.76 11.06
C LYS A 82 -0.09 -18.52 12.26
N ASN A 83 -0.98 -19.19 13.00
CA ASN A 83 -0.60 -19.94 14.22
C ASN A 83 0.16 -21.25 13.92
N GLN A 84 0.19 -21.71 12.68
CA GLN A 84 0.94 -22.91 12.30
C GLN A 84 2.43 -22.63 12.08
N ILE A 85 2.80 -21.36 11.86
CA ILE A 85 4.18 -20.96 11.61
C ILE A 85 4.77 -20.12 12.74
N ASN A 86 3.95 -19.37 13.48
CA ASN A 86 4.41 -18.57 14.60
C ASN A 86 4.76 -19.46 15.81
N GLY A 87 5.88 -19.16 16.45
CA GLY A 87 6.40 -19.87 17.61
C GLY A 87 7.26 -21.09 17.28
N HIS A 88 7.34 -21.49 16.01
CA HIS A 88 8.25 -22.56 15.59
C HIS A 88 9.70 -22.06 15.52
N ASN A 89 10.62 -22.81 16.06
CA ASN A 89 12.06 -22.47 16.11
C ASN A 89 12.32 -21.06 16.67
N ASN A 90 11.55 -20.63 17.67
CA ASN A 90 11.62 -19.31 18.28
C ASN A 90 11.45 -18.16 17.26
N THR A 91 10.75 -18.41 16.15
CA THR A 91 10.54 -17.45 15.08
C THR A 91 9.09 -17.01 15.03
N TYR A 92 8.87 -15.71 14.95
CA TYR A 92 7.55 -15.09 14.88
C TYR A 92 7.47 -14.12 13.71
N TYR A 93 6.33 -14.06 13.06
CA TYR A 93 6.06 -13.19 11.91
C TYR A 93 4.92 -12.25 12.25
N CYS A 94 5.15 -10.96 12.13
CA CYS A 94 4.11 -9.93 12.23
C CYS A 94 4.15 -9.00 11.04
N GLY A 95 3.01 -8.40 10.73
CA GLY A 95 2.87 -7.47 9.62
C GLY A 95 1.41 -7.30 9.21
N ALA A 96 1.13 -6.22 8.49
CA ALA A 96 -0.21 -5.89 8.00
C ALA A 96 -0.79 -6.96 7.06
N TYR A 97 0.06 -7.78 6.45
CA TYR A 97 -0.33 -8.88 5.57
C TYR A 97 -1.11 -10.01 6.27
N TRP A 98 -1.14 -10.03 7.61
CA TRP A 98 -2.01 -10.94 8.36
C TRP A 98 -3.46 -10.45 8.48
N GLY A 99 -3.75 -9.23 8.05
CA GLY A 99 -5.09 -8.63 7.97
C GLY A 99 -5.38 -8.09 6.57
N ASN A 100 -5.97 -6.90 6.50
CA ASN A 100 -6.35 -6.24 5.26
C ASN A 100 -5.26 -5.31 4.69
N GLY A 101 -4.10 -5.25 5.33
CA GLY A 101 -2.97 -4.44 4.88
C GLY A 101 -2.94 -3.01 5.44
N PHE A 102 -3.80 -2.68 6.41
CA PHE A 102 -3.81 -1.38 7.07
C PHE A 102 -2.78 -1.29 8.19
N HIS A 103 -2.45 -0.06 8.61
CA HIS A 103 -1.51 0.18 9.71
C HIS A 103 -1.95 -0.53 11.00
N GLU A 104 -3.24 -0.49 11.31
CA GLU A 104 -3.81 -1.14 12.48
C GLU A 104 -3.65 -2.66 12.44
N ASP A 105 -3.76 -3.29 11.27
CA ASP A 105 -3.50 -4.73 11.11
C ASP A 105 -2.03 -5.05 11.47
N GLY A 106 -1.11 -4.17 11.07
CA GLY A 106 0.30 -4.30 11.43
C GLY A 106 0.53 -4.22 12.92
N VAL A 107 -0.07 -3.24 13.59
CA VAL A 107 0.00 -3.06 15.05
C VAL A 107 -0.60 -4.27 15.77
N ASN A 108 -1.81 -4.68 15.43
CA ASN A 108 -2.49 -5.82 16.03
C ASN A 108 -1.69 -7.11 15.86
N SER A 109 -1.09 -7.31 14.68
CA SER A 109 -0.24 -8.46 14.43
C SER A 109 1.02 -8.48 15.30
N ALA A 110 1.63 -7.32 15.55
CA ALA A 110 2.77 -7.19 16.44
C ALA A 110 2.37 -7.44 17.90
N LEU A 111 1.22 -6.92 18.34
CA LEU A 111 0.69 -7.17 19.69
C LEU A 111 0.43 -8.65 19.93
N ASP A 112 -0.05 -9.40 18.93
CA ASP A 112 -0.22 -10.85 19.05
C ASP A 112 1.10 -11.57 19.30
N VAL A 113 2.18 -11.12 18.66
CA VAL A 113 3.53 -11.65 18.94
C VAL A 113 3.99 -11.28 20.35
N CYS A 114 3.78 -10.02 20.77
CA CYS A 114 4.11 -9.58 22.13
C CYS A 114 3.42 -10.42 23.21
N LYS A 115 2.13 -10.76 23.01
CA LYS A 115 1.38 -11.63 23.93
C LYS A 115 2.04 -13.00 24.10
N ALA A 116 2.65 -13.56 23.04
CA ALA A 116 3.38 -14.83 23.14
C ALA A 116 4.59 -14.74 24.07
N PHE A 117 5.12 -13.55 24.31
CA PHE A 117 6.20 -13.27 25.26
C PHE A 117 5.70 -12.75 26.62
N GLY A 118 4.39 -12.76 26.86
CA GLY A 118 3.79 -12.27 28.09
C GLY A 118 3.81 -10.74 28.23
N VAL A 119 4.00 -10.02 27.14
CA VAL A 119 4.01 -8.55 27.09
C VAL A 119 2.69 -8.04 26.50
N SER A 120 2.07 -7.07 27.14
CA SER A 120 0.90 -6.33 26.64
C SER A 120 1.16 -4.84 26.76
N LEU A 121 0.50 -4.06 25.87
CA LEU A 121 0.35 -2.61 26.04
C LEU A 121 -0.77 -2.33 27.04
#